data_65c3b9144bbcb9d80489fa101e846901
#
_entry.id   65c3b9144bbcb9d80489fa101e846901
#
_cell.length_a   1.000
_cell.length_b   1.000
_cell.length_c   1.000
_cell.angle_alpha   90.00
_cell.angle_beta   90.00
_cell.angle_gamma   90.00
#
_symmetry.space_group_name_H-M   'P 1'
#
loop_
_entity.id
_entity.type
_entity.pdbx_description
1 polymer ?
#
loop_
_entity_poly.entity_id
_entity_poly.type
_entity_poly.pdbx_seq_one_letter_code
_entity_poly.pdbx_strand_id
1 'polypeptide(L)'
;MTTAVSDTAEKPVIETRKGKSVWLTLNRPQIKNAMNGEMIAMLVEAFQRLGADPDTRAIVLAANGDAFCSGADLSYMMQMAQQAAATGTNQQSAITLTSLFRGIAECPKPVVARVHGLCLAGATGLVSASDIIVASNNVKFSLPEVKRGLIPATISPYVVQAMGVQAARRYFITGETFSAQKAYELGMVHELTTPETLDAALDSILAELDSCAPDAMAACKKLVRDVSRMDITADETHADVAARLAAVRGSAEAAEGMMAFMQKRKPHWVG
;
A
#
# COMPACT_ATOMS: atom_id res chain seq x y z
N MET A 1 25.23 -28.49 -31.19
CA MET A 1 25.00 -27.08 -30.90
C MET A 1 23.74 -26.96 -30.07
N THR A 2 23.90 -26.93 -28.76
CA THR A 2 22.80 -26.85 -27.82
C THR A 2 22.52 -25.38 -27.59
N THR A 3 21.43 -24.88 -28.15
CA THR A 3 20.95 -23.50 -27.89
C THR A 3 20.52 -23.40 -26.43
N ALA A 4 21.27 -22.65 -25.63
CA ALA A 4 20.87 -22.24 -24.32
C ALA A 4 19.61 -21.39 -24.45
N VAL A 5 18.48 -21.90 -23.98
CA VAL A 5 17.27 -21.12 -23.76
C VAL A 5 17.60 -20.17 -22.60
N SER A 6 17.74 -18.89 -22.90
CA SER A 6 17.87 -17.86 -21.87
C SER A 6 16.56 -17.81 -21.09
N ASP A 7 16.62 -18.27 -19.85
CA ASP A 7 15.53 -18.18 -18.88
C ASP A 7 15.43 -16.72 -18.39
N THR A 8 14.86 -15.87 -19.24
CA THR A 8 14.41 -14.52 -18.86
C THR A 8 12.93 -14.59 -18.49
N ALA A 9 12.59 -15.41 -17.49
CA ALA A 9 11.31 -15.29 -16.84
C ALA A 9 11.19 -13.85 -16.29
N GLU A 10 10.28 -13.05 -16.87
CA GLU A 10 10.04 -11.69 -16.41
C GLU A 10 9.67 -11.72 -14.93
N LYS A 11 10.41 -10.96 -14.10
CA LYS A 11 10.18 -10.89 -12.67
C LYS A 11 8.73 -10.46 -12.38
N PRO A 12 8.02 -11.11 -11.44
CA PRO A 12 6.64 -10.77 -11.12
C PRO A 12 6.45 -9.38 -10.49
N VAL A 13 7.54 -8.77 -10.01
CA VAL A 13 7.58 -7.37 -9.57
C VAL A 13 8.79 -6.70 -10.21
N ILE A 14 8.58 -5.57 -10.88
CA ILE A 14 9.64 -4.72 -11.43
C ILE A 14 9.84 -3.56 -10.48
N GLU A 15 11.09 -3.36 -10.05
CA GLU A 15 11.49 -2.20 -9.27
C GLU A 15 12.17 -1.19 -10.18
N THR A 16 11.71 0.07 -10.11
CA THR A 16 12.27 1.18 -10.89
C THR A 16 12.34 2.44 -10.03
N ARG A 17 13.50 3.11 -9.98
CA ARG A 17 13.63 4.41 -9.32
C ARG A 17 13.28 5.52 -10.31
N LYS A 18 12.39 6.43 -9.90
CA LYS A 18 12.07 7.66 -10.62
C LYS A 18 12.26 8.85 -9.68
N GLY A 19 13.32 9.60 -9.88
CA GLY A 19 13.71 10.64 -8.92
C GLY A 19 13.96 10.05 -7.52
N LYS A 20 13.28 10.58 -6.52
CA LYS A 20 13.37 10.13 -5.13
C LYS A 20 12.35 9.02 -4.79
N SER A 21 11.45 8.68 -5.72
CA SER A 21 10.44 7.64 -5.54
C SER A 21 10.89 6.31 -6.12
N VAL A 22 10.54 5.19 -5.48
CA VAL A 22 10.75 3.85 -6.00
C VAL A 22 9.42 3.22 -6.35
N TRP A 23 9.30 2.73 -7.58
CA TRP A 23 8.10 2.09 -8.10
C TRP A 23 8.23 0.58 -7.99
N LEU A 24 7.28 -0.05 -7.33
CA LEU A 24 7.07 -1.49 -7.28
C LEU A 24 5.89 -1.81 -8.22
N THR A 25 6.22 -2.26 -9.42
CA THR A 25 5.23 -2.51 -10.47
C THR A 25 4.93 -4.00 -10.57
N LEU A 26 3.68 -4.39 -10.30
CA LEU A 26 3.21 -5.76 -10.49
C LEU A 26 3.29 -6.10 -11.98
N ASN A 27 3.92 -7.23 -12.32
CA ASN A 27 4.29 -7.57 -13.69
C ASN A 27 3.96 -9.01 -14.08
N ARG A 28 2.68 -9.36 -13.95
CA ARG A 28 2.07 -10.59 -14.49
C ARG A 28 0.79 -10.25 -15.27
N PRO A 29 0.85 -9.31 -16.26
CA PRO A 29 -0.36 -8.76 -16.91
C PRO A 29 -1.19 -9.83 -17.62
N GLN A 30 -0.58 -10.89 -18.14
CA GLN A 30 -1.24 -12.00 -18.83
C GLN A 30 -2.26 -12.74 -17.94
N ILE A 31 -2.13 -12.66 -16.62
CA ILE A 31 -3.07 -13.20 -15.63
C ILE A 31 -3.60 -12.13 -14.69
N LYS A 32 -3.68 -10.88 -15.18
CA LYS A 32 -4.20 -9.71 -14.45
C LYS A 32 -3.51 -9.50 -13.11
N ASN A 33 -2.18 -9.70 -13.09
CA ASN A 33 -1.33 -9.52 -11.92
C ASN A 33 -1.77 -10.31 -10.69
N ALA A 34 -2.34 -11.51 -10.89
CA ALA A 34 -2.71 -12.40 -9.79
C ALA A 34 -1.48 -12.74 -8.93
N MET A 35 -1.61 -12.59 -7.60
CA MET A 35 -0.50 -12.74 -6.65
C MET A 35 -0.20 -14.21 -6.39
N ASN A 36 1.06 -14.61 -6.58
CA ASN A 36 1.62 -15.89 -6.14
C ASN A 36 2.60 -15.69 -4.99
N GLY A 37 3.14 -16.78 -4.45
CA GLY A 37 4.08 -16.74 -3.33
C GLY A 37 5.35 -15.95 -3.64
N GLU A 38 5.88 -16.03 -4.86
CA GLU A 38 7.06 -15.28 -5.29
C GLU A 38 6.82 -13.77 -5.29
N MET A 39 5.72 -13.31 -5.90
CA MET A 39 5.34 -11.89 -5.89
C MET A 39 5.19 -11.36 -4.47
N ILE A 40 4.53 -12.12 -3.59
CA ILE A 40 4.34 -11.75 -2.19
C ILE A 40 5.69 -11.62 -1.48
N ALA A 41 6.60 -12.59 -1.66
CA ALA A 41 7.92 -12.57 -1.05
C ALA A 41 8.76 -11.38 -1.52
N MET A 42 8.76 -11.09 -2.83
CA MET A 42 9.45 -9.93 -3.40
C MET A 42 8.93 -8.61 -2.85
N LEU A 43 7.61 -8.46 -2.72
CA LEU A 43 7.01 -7.25 -2.15
C LEU A 43 7.38 -7.09 -0.67
N VAL A 44 7.32 -8.16 0.14
CA VAL A 44 7.72 -8.13 1.56
C VAL A 44 9.17 -7.66 1.70
N GLU A 45 10.09 -8.25 0.94
CA GLU A 45 11.51 -7.87 0.94
C GLU A 45 11.69 -6.40 0.51
N ALA A 46 11.03 -6.00 -0.59
CA ALA A 46 11.15 -4.64 -1.12
C ALA A 46 10.69 -3.59 -0.10
N PHE A 47 9.53 -3.78 0.56
CA PHE A 47 9.04 -2.84 1.57
C PHE A 47 9.97 -2.74 2.79
N GLN A 48 10.56 -3.86 3.23
CA GLN A 48 11.54 -3.85 4.32
C GLN A 48 12.81 -3.07 3.94
N ARG A 49 13.38 -3.37 2.79
CA ARG A 49 14.61 -2.74 2.31
C ARG A 49 14.42 -1.27 1.99
N LEU A 50 13.37 -0.92 1.24
CA LEU A 50 13.10 0.47 0.85
C LEU A 50 12.64 1.33 2.03
N GLY A 51 11.98 0.73 3.01
CA GLY A 51 11.65 1.42 4.26
C GLY A 51 12.89 1.92 5.02
N ALA A 52 13.99 1.18 4.95
CA ALA A 52 15.26 1.53 5.57
C ALA A 52 16.20 2.37 4.67
N ASP A 53 15.91 2.49 3.37
CA ASP A 53 16.74 3.21 2.40
C ASP A 53 16.61 4.74 2.59
N PRO A 54 17.69 5.48 2.95
CA PRO A 54 17.64 6.94 3.14
C PRO A 54 17.37 7.70 1.83
N ASP A 55 17.71 7.12 0.68
CA ASP A 55 17.53 7.74 -0.63
C ASP A 55 16.11 7.57 -1.18
N THR A 56 15.26 6.77 -0.52
CA THR A 56 13.87 6.56 -0.88
C THR A 56 12.97 7.53 -0.11
N ARG A 57 12.18 8.35 -0.83
CA ARG A 57 11.23 9.32 -0.26
C ARG A 57 9.81 8.79 -0.23
N ALA A 58 9.40 8.09 -1.27
CA ALA A 58 8.10 7.45 -1.38
C ALA A 58 8.21 6.14 -2.16
N ILE A 59 7.28 5.23 -1.91
CA ILE A 59 7.14 3.98 -2.65
C ILE A 59 5.81 4.05 -3.41
N VAL A 60 5.86 3.85 -4.72
CA VAL A 60 4.68 3.77 -5.57
C VAL A 60 4.38 2.31 -5.88
N LEU A 61 3.19 1.85 -5.50
CA LEU A 61 2.68 0.53 -5.87
C LEU A 61 1.83 0.68 -7.12
N ALA A 62 2.29 0.09 -8.23
CA ALA A 62 1.69 0.18 -9.55
C ALA A 62 1.55 -1.20 -10.21
N ALA A 63 0.99 -1.27 -11.41
CA ALA A 63 0.85 -2.51 -12.16
C ALA A 63 0.95 -2.28 -13.66
N ASN A 64 1.48 -3.27 -14.39
CA ASN A 64 1.47 -3.33 -15.83
C ASN A 64 0.17 -3.98 -16.36
N GLY A 65 -0.20 -3.66 -17.59
CA GLY A 65 -1.38 -4.23 -18.27
C GLY A 65 -2.67 -3.47 -17.98
N ASP A 66 -3.81 -4.13 -18.13
CA ASP A 66 -5.17 -3.56 -18.06
C ASP A 66 -5.83 -3.67 -16.67
N ALA A 67 -5.16 -4.33 -15.71
CA ALA A 67 -5.65 -4.55 -14.37
C ALA A 67 -4.55 -4.27 -13.33
N PHE A 68 -4.94 -3.66 -12.22
CA PHE A 68 -4.01 -3.53 -11.10
C PHE A 68 -3.67 -4.91 -10.53
N CYS A 69 -4.67 -5.65 -10.03
CA CYS A 69 -4.47 -7.04 -9.61
C CYS A 69 -5.83 -7.73 -9.38
N SER A 70 -5.96 -8.97 -9.82
CA SER A 70 -7.18 -9.76 -9.68
C SER A 70 -7.28 -10.57 -8.38
N GLY A 71 -6.33 -10.38 -7.44
CA GLY A 71 -6.27 -11.11 -6.18
C GLY A 71 -5.27 -12.25 -6.19
N ALA A 72 -5.51 -13.30 -5.44
CA ALA A 72 -4.61 -14.45 -5.38
C ALA A 72 -4.66 -15.31 -6.64
N ASP A 73 -3.50 -15.80 -7.07
CA ASP A 73 -3.35 -16.78 -8.16
C ASP A 73 -4.04 -18.10 -7.78
N LEU A 74 -4.87 -18.62 -8.68
CA LEU A 74 -5.65 -19.82 -8.42
C LEU A 74 -4.77 -21.05 -8.16
N SER A 75 -3.71 -21.21 -8.93
CA SER A 75 -2.75 -22.32 -8.74
C SER A 75 -2.05 -22.21 -7.39
N TYR A 76 -1.66 -21.02 -6.97
CA TYR A 76 -1.11 -20.78 -5.64
C TYR A 76 -2.12 -21.10 -4.54
N MET A 77 -3.39 -20.70 -4.70
CA MET A 77 -4.46 -21.03 -3.75
C MET A 77 -4.67 -22.56 -3.64
N MET A 78 -4.66 -23.28 -4.76
CA MET A 78 -4.80 -24.74 -4.78
C MET A 78 -3.61 -25.40 -4.08
N GLN A 79 -2.39 -24.95 -4.32
CA GLN A 79 -1.20 -25.43 -3.64
C GLN A 79 -1.29 -25.24 -2.12
N MET A 80 -1.74 -24.07 -1.67
CA MET A 80 -1.94 -23.77 -0.25
C MET A 80 -3.02 -24.66 0.37
N ALA A 81 -4.12 -24.94 -0.34
CA ALA A 81 -5.17 -25.82 0.12
C ALA A 81 -4.67 -27.27 0.26
N GLN A 82 -3.86 -27.77 -0.68
CA GLN A 82 -3.24 -29.10 -0.61
C GLN A 82 -2.27 -29.21 0.58
N GLN A 83 -1.44 -28.19 0.80
CA GLN A 83 -0.55 -28.16 1.96
C GLN A 83 -1.34 -28.15 3.27
N ALA A 84 -2.42 -27.39 3.34
CA ALA A 84 -3.30 -27.40 4.51
C ALA A 84 -3.92 -28.77 4.78
N ALA A 85 -4.36 -29.47 3.74
CA ALA A 85 -4.90 -30.83 3.86
C ALA A 85 -3.83 -31.84 4.34
N ALA A 86 -2.57 -31.68 3.91
CA ALA A 86 -1.48 -32.57 4.29
C ALA A 86 -0.91 -32.31 5.69
N THR A 87 -0.90 -31.05 6.14
CA THR A 87 -0.27 -30.62 7.41
C THR A 87 -1.27 -30.23 8.50
N GLY A 88 -2.56 -30.19 8.19
CA GLY A 88 -3.61 -29.70 9.08
C GLY A 88 -3.66 -28.18 9.23
N THR A 89 -2.77 -27.44 8.56
CA THR A 89 -2.73 -25.96 8.66
C THR A 89 -2.09 -25.30 7.44
N ASN A 90 -2.55 -24.11 7.08
CA ASN A 90 -1.86 -23.20 6.14
C ASN A 90 -1.49 -21.87 6.82
N GLN A 91 -1.35 -21.89 8.14
CA GLN A 91 -1.13 -20.67 8.92
C GLN A 91 0.12 -19.91 8.46
N GLN A 92 1.19 -20.61 8.04
CA GLN A 92 2.42 -19.96 7.59
C GLN A 92 2.21 -19.07 6.36
N SER A 93 1.43 -19.52 5.37
CA SER A 93 1.14 -18.69 4.18
C SER A 93 0.25 -17.49 4.51
N ALA A 94 -0.69 -17.66 5.44
CA ALA A 94 -1.50 -16.57 5.95
C ALA A 94 -0.65 -15.53 6.71
N ILE A 95 0.33 -15.98 7.52
CA ILE A 95 1.30 -15.10 8.21
C ILE A 95 2.13 -14.31 7.19
N THR A 96 2.62 -14.94 6.12
CA THR A 96 3.41 -14.27 5.09
C THR A 96 2.58 -13.19 4.38
N LEU A 97 1.32 -13.50 4.03
CA LEU A 97 0.42 -12.52 3.42
C LEU A 97 0.08 -11.36 4.38
N THR A 98 -0.15 -11.66 5.65
CA THR A 98 -0.36 -10.64 6.69
C THR A 98 0.88 -9.76 6.85
N SER A 99 2.09 -10.32 6.76
CA SER A 99 3.35 -9.58 6.83
C SER A 99 3.50 -8.59 5.67
N LEU A 100 2.99 -8.91 4.48
CA LEU A 100 2.96 -7.98 3.34
C LEU A 100 2.12 -6.74 3.66
N PHE A 101 0.86 -6.92 4.07
CA PHE A 101 -0.02 -5.78 4.36
C PHE A 101 0.50 -4.95 5.53
N ARG A 102 1.01 -5.63 6.56
CA ARG A 102 1.66 -4.97 7.68
C ARG A 102 2.89 -4.18 7.24
N GLY A 103 3.72 -4.75 6.37
CA GLY A 103 4.91 -4.09 5.81
C GLY A 103 4.57 -2.81 5.06
N ILE A 104 3.47 -2.77 4.31
CA ILE A 104 2.96 -1.57 3.65
C ILE A 104 2.52 -0.51 4.69
N ALA A 105 1.65 -0.92 5.61
CA ALA A 105 1.06 -0.01 6.60
C ALA A 105 2.07 0.55 7.61
N GLU A 106 3.11 -0.24 7.95
CA GLU A 106 4.15 0.15 8.92
C GLU A 106 5.43 0.69 8.26
N CYS A 107 5.53 0.65 6.92
CA CYS A 107 6.66 1.23 6.20
C CYS A 107 6.86 2.69 6.63
N PRO A 108 8.07 3.11 7.05
CA PRO A 108 8.31 4.51 7.44
C PRO A 108 8.23 5.49 6.26
N LYS A 109 8.30 4.98 5.02
CA LYS A 109 8.11 5.81 3.82
C LYS A 109 6.64 5.85 3.43
N PRO A 110 6.13 6.98 2.91
CA PRO A 110 4.82 7.03 2.28
C PRO A 110 4.68 5.99 1.17
N VAL A 111 3.57 5.26 1.17
CA VAL A 111 3.22 4.31 0.11
C VAL A 111 2.03 4.85 -0.65
N VAL A 112 2.20 5.08 -1.95
CA VAL A 112 1.16 5.60 -2.84
C VAL A 112 0.72 4.49 -3.80
N ALA A 113 -0.56 4.13 -3.78
CA ALA A 113 -1.12 3.17 -4.73
C ALA A 113 -1.65 3.88 -5.98
N ARG A 114 -1.12 3.52 -7.15
CA ARG A 114 -1.57 3.94 -8.47
C ARG A 114 -2.46 2.86 -9.07
N VAL A 115 -3.77 3.06 -9.05
CA VAL A 115 -4.75 1.99 -9.29
C VAL A 115 -5.53 2.22 -10.58
N HIS A 116 -5.63 1.17 -11.42
CA HIS A 116 -6.43 1.17 -12.64
C HIS A 116 -7.07 -0.21 -12.89
N GLY A 117 -8.15 -0.26 -13.66
CA GLY A 117 -8.78 -1.50 -14.10
C GLY A 117 -9.39 -2.34 -12.97
N LEU A 118 -8.93 -3.56 -12.75
CA LEU A 118 -9.44 -4.46 -11.72
C LEU A 118 -8.57 -4.42 -10.46
N CYS A 119 -9.21 -4.32 -9.29
CA CYS A 119 -8.56 -4.40 -7.98
C CYS A 119 -9.43 -5.29 -7.06
N LEU A 120 -9.12 -6.59 -6.97
CA LEU A 120 -10.01 -7.57 -6.35
C LEU A 120 -9.33 -8.31 -5.18
N ALA A 121 -10.12 -8.69 -4.19
CA ALA A 121 -9.68 -9.53 -3.06
C ALA A 121 -8.42 -8.96 -2.35
N GLY A 122 -7.35 -9.74 -2.23
CA GLY A 122 -6.08 -9.30 -1.64
C GLY A 122 -5.48 -8.04 -2.25
N ALA A 123 -5.78 -7.72 -3.53
CA ALA A 123 -5.37 -6.47 -4.16
C ALA A 123 -6.06 -5.25 -3.51
N THR A 124 -7.34 -5.37 -3.16
CA THR A 124 -8.02 -4.34 -2.38
C THR A 124 -7.33 -4.14 -1.01
N GLY A 125 -6.78 -5.22 -0.43
CA GLY A 125 -5.94 -5.14 0.77
C GLY A 125 -4.63 -4.36 0.56
N LEU A 126 -3.91 -4.59 -0.56
CA LEU A 126 -2.69 -3.82 -0.89
C LEU A 126 -2.98 -2.32 -0.96
N VAL A 127 -4.07 -1.97 -1.65
CA VAL A 127 -4.51 -0.58 -1.81
C VAL A 127 -4.93 0.01 -0.46
N SER A 128 -5.75 -0.70 0.31
CA SER A 128 -6.23 -0.21 1.63
C SER A 128 -5.13 -0.10 2.69
N ALA A 129 -4.03 -0.85 2.55
CA ALA A 129 -2.87 -0.74 3.44
C ALA A 129 -1.92 0.40 3.05
N SER A 130 -2.08 0.98 1.84
CA SER A 130 -1.30 2.12 1.36
C SER A 130 -1.78 3.43 1.99
N ASP A 131 -0.89 4.44 2.06
CA ASP A 131 -1.21 5.72 2.69
C ASP A 131 -2.05 6.63 1.80
N ILE A 132 -1.77 6.64 0.50
CA ILE A 132 -2.46 7.49 -0.48
C ILE A 132 -2.89 6.64 -1.66
N ILE A 133 -4.14 6.76 -2.08
CA ILE A 133 -4.70 6.01 -3.19
C ILE A 133 -5.14 6.97 -4.29
N VAL A 134 -4.49 6.86 -5.45
CA VAL A 134 -4.84 7.55 -6.70
C VAL A 134 -5.45 6.52 -7.63
N ALA A 135 -6.70 6.65 -7.98
CA ALA A 135 -7.42 5.67 -8.76
C ALA A 135 -8.02 6.28 -10.03
N SER A 136 -7.90 5.56 -11.13
CA SER A 136 -8.67 5.85 -12.34
C SER A 136 -10.15 5.50 -12.13
N ASN A 137 -11.05 6.28 -12.73
CA ASN A 137 -12.51 6.10 -12.64
C ASN A 137 -13.00 4.77 -13.25
N ASN A 138 -12.16 4.10 -14.03
CA ASN A 138 -12.46 2.77 -14.60
C ASN A 138 -12.21 1.62 -13.61
N VAL A 139 -11.69 1.89 -12.42
CA VAL A 139 -11.40 0.83 -11.44
C VAL A 139 -12.69 0.19 -10.93
N LYS A 140 -12.63 -1.14 -10.86
CA LYS A 140 -13.64 -1.97 -10.20
C LYS A 140 -13.01 -2.69 -9.03
N PHE A 141 -13.52 -2.42 -7.84
CA PHE A 141 -13.15 -3.08 -6.59
C PHE A 141 -14.13 -4.20 -6.25
N SER A 142 -13.65 -5.25 -5.60
CA SER A 142 -14.51 -6.29 -5.02
C SER A 142 -13.76 -7.08 -3.94
N LEU A 143 -14.52 -7.64 -3.00
CA LEU A 143 -14.07 -8.55 -1.94
C LEU A 143 -14.83 -9.87 -2.10
N PRO A 144 -14.54 -10.66 -3.17
CA PRO A 144 -15.39 -11.76 -3.61
C PRO A 144 -15.14 -13.08 -2.84
N GLU A 145 -14.37 -13.06 -1.75
CA GLU A 145 -13.96 -14.23 -0.98
C GLU A 145 -15.18 -15.06 -0.55
N VAL A 146 -16.25 -14.40 -0.08
CA VAL A 146 -17.48 -15.06 0.40
C VAL A 146 -18.18 -15.89 -0.68
N LYS A 147 -18.04 -15.52 -1.96
CA LYS A 147 -18.58 -16.29 -3.10
C LYS A 147 -17.86 -17.63 -3.32
N ARG A 148 -16.74 -17.84 -2.62
CA ARG A 148 -15.91 -19.06 -2.66
C ARG A 148 -15.85 -19.77 -1.32
N GLY A 149 -16.73 -19.40 -0.36
CA GLY A 149 -16.73 -19.96 0.99
C GLY A 149 -15.52 -19.52 1.85
N LEU A 150 -14.88 -18.41 1.48
CA LEU A 150 -13.74 -17.82 2.17
C LEU A 150 -14.13 -16.48 2.81
N ILE A 151 -13.22 -15.93 3.61
CA ILE A 151 -13.37 -14.59 4.19
C ILE A 151 -12.12 -13.75 3.91
N PRO A 152 -12.25 -12.42 3.74
CA PRO A 152 -11.12 -11.51 3.51
C PRO A 152 -10.36 -11.20 4.82
N ALA A 153 -9.99 -12.23 5.60
CA ALA A 153 -9.49 -12.07 6.97
C ALA A 153 -8.21 -11.24 7.05
N THR A 154 -7.20 -11.57 6.23
CA THR A 154 -5.87 -10.93 6.29
C THR A 154 -5.88 -9.46 5.91
N ILE A 155 -6.83 -9.05 5.07
CA ILE A 155 -6.96 -7.66 4.60
C ILE A 155 -8.00 -6.86 5.41
N SER A 156 -8.82 -7.55 6.21
CA SER A 156 -9.96 -6.93 6.90
C SER A 156 -9.60 -5.71 7.76
N PRO A 157 -8.49 -5.67 8.53
CA PRO A 157 -8.15 -4.51 9.34
C PRO A 157 -7.95 -3.24 8.50
N TYR A 158 -7.30 -3.39 7.35
CA TYR A 158 -6.96 -2.28 6.44
C TYR A 158 -8.20 -1.80 5.68
N VAL A 159 -8.99 -2.73 5.14
CA VAL A 159 -10.21 -2.40 4.40
C VAL A 159 -11.26 -1.75 5.30
N VAL A 160 -11.46 -2.27 6.51
CA VAL A 160 -12.40 -1.67 7.49
C VAL A 160 -11.97 -0.26 7.87
N GLN A 161 -10.66 -0.05 8.06
CA GLN A 161 -10.12 1.28 8.35
C GLN A 161 -10.32 2.25 7.17
N ALA A 162 -10.14 1.78 5.93
CA ALA A 162 -10.20 2.62 4.74
C ALA A 162 -11.63 3.01 4.33
N MET A 163 -12.63 2.11 4.45
CA MET A 163 -14.00 2.39 3.99
C MET A 163 -15.04 2.49 5.11
N GLY A 164 -14.64 2.27 6.36
CA GLY A 164 -15.52 2.27 7.50
C GLY A 164 -16.31 0.96 7.68
N VAL A 165 -16.77 0.74 8.92
CA VAL A 165 -17.40 -0.53 9.34
C VAL A 165 -18.67 -0.85 8.53
N GLN A 166 -19.53 0.13 8.27
CA GLN A 166 -20.81 -0.12 7.60
C GLN A 166 -20.63 -0.52 6.13
N ALA A 167 -19.74 0.15 5.40
CA ALA A 167 -19.43 -0.20 4.03
C ALA A 167 -18.73 -1.57 3.96
N ALA A 168 -17.74 -1.81 4.81
CA ALA A 168 -17.06 -3.10 4.88
C ALA A 168 -18.04 -4.25 5.16
N ARG A 169 -18.99 -4.08 6.08
CA ARG A 169 -20.03 -5.10 6.37
C ARG A 169 -20.81 -5.46 5.11
N ARG A 170 -21.24 -4.47 4.31
CA ARG A 170 -21.97 -4.73 3.06
C ARG A 170 -21.10 -5.53 2.08
N TYR A 171 -19.92 -5.00 1.74
CA TYR A 171 -19.09 -5.57 0.68
C TYR A 171 -18.44 -6.91 1.05
N PHE A 172 -18.16 -7.16 2.33
CA PHE A 172 -17.67 -8.46 2.79
C PHE A 172 -18.74 -9.55 2.71
N ILE A 173 -20.01 -9.21 3.02
CA ILE A 173 -21.10 -10.18 3.05
C ILE A 173 -21.62 -10.48 1.64
N THR A 174 -21.69 -9.46 0.77
CA THR A 174 -22.23 -9.63 -0.59
C THR A 174 -21.18 -10.05 -1.61
N GLY A 175 -19.91 -9.67 -1.41
CA GLY A 175 -18.86 -9.85 -2.39
C GLY A 175 -19.18 -9.13 -3.71
N GLU A 176 -20.04 -8.12 -3.69
CA GLU A 176 -20.41 -7.36 -4.88
C GLU A 176 -19.27 -6.44 -5.34
N THR A 177 -19.31 -6.06 -6.60
CA THR A 177 -18.36 -5.10 -7.17
C THR A 177 -18.84 -3.68 -6.90
N PHE A 178 -17.91 -2.79 -6.58
CA PHE A 178 -18.16 -1.35 -6.46
C PHE A 178 -17.17 -0.55 -7.30
N SER A 179 -17.61 0.64 -7.72
CA SER A 179 -16.82 1.51 -8.61
C SER A 179 -15.77 2.32 -7.85
N ALA A 180 -14.79 2.86 -8.58
CA ALA A 180 -13.84 3.85 -8.07
C ALA A 180 -14.54 5.08 -7.49
N GLN A 181 -15.64 5.54 -8.11
CA GLN A 181 -16.46 6.63 -7.59
C GLN A 181 -17.03 6.27 -6.20
N LYS A 182 -17.56 5.05 -6.02
CA LYS A 182 -18.05 4.61 -4.72
C LYS A 182 -16.92 4.50 -3.69
N ALA A 183 -15.75 4.01 -4.08
CA ALA A 183 -14.58 3.95 -3.20
C ALA A 183 -14.12 5.36 -2.75
N TYR A 184 -14.19 6.35 -3.65
CA TYR A 184 -13.92 7.76 -3.35
C TYR A 184 -14.95 8.33 -2.36
N GLU A 185 -16.25 8.10 -2.58
CA GLU A 185 -17.31 8.53 -1.67
C GLU A 185 -17.19 7.93 -0.25
N LEU A 186 -16.60 6.74 -0.15
CA LEU A 186 -16.34 6.05 1.12
C LEU A 186 -15.04 6.48 1.80
N GLY A 187 -14.23 7.34 1.15
CA GLY A 187 -12.93 7.79 1.65
C GLY A 187 -11.80 6.79 1.45
N MET A 188 -12.05 5.65 0.77
CA MET A 188 -11.02 4.66 0.46
C MET A 188 -10.07 5.15 -0.64
N VAL A 189 -10.57 5.87 -1.64
CA VAL A 189 -9.78 6.52 -2.70
C VAL A 189 -9.63 8.00 -2.37
N HIS A 190 -8.40 8.54 -2.43
CA HIS A 190 -8.11 9.93 -2.11
C HIS A 190 -8.20 10.84 -3.33
N GLU A 191 -7.72 10.35 -4.49
CA GLU A 191 -7.79 11.06 -5.75
C GLU A 191 -8.45 10.19 -6.81
N LEU A 192 -9.56 10.68 -7.38
CA LEU A 192 -10.28 10.02 -8.46
C LEU A 192 -10.00 10.75 -9.78
N THR A 193 -9.45 10.03 -10.74
CA THR A 193 -8.96 10.57 -12.01
C THR A 193 -9.58 9.85 -13.21
N THR A 194 -9.26 10.30 -14.42
CA THR A 194 -9.44 9.49 -15.63
C THR A 194 -8.17 8.68 -15.92
N PRO A 195 -8.21 7.66 -16.80
CA PRO A 195 -6.99 6.94 -17.20
C PRO A 195 -5.90 7.87 -17.73
N GLU A 196 -6.26 8.94 -18.42
CA GLU A 196 -5.35 9.89 -19.06
C GLU A 196 -4.69 10.84 -18.07
N THR A 197 -5.35 11.12 -16.92
CA THR A 197 -4.86 12.07 -15.91
C THR A 197 -4.28 11.40 -14.67
N LEU A 198 -4.32 10.05 -14.61
CA LEU A 198 -3.87 9.26 -13.46
C LEU A 198 -2.41 9.54 -13.08
N ASP A 199 -1.50 9.57 -14.07
CA ASP A 199 -0.08 9.81 -13.82
C ASP A 199 0.20 11.26 -13.40
N ALA A 200 -0.49 12.23 -14.00
CA ALA A 200 -0.32 13.64 -13.62
C ALA A 200 -0.78 13.91 -12.17
N ALA A 201 -1.88 13.29 -11.73
CA ALA A 201 -2.33 13.38 -10.35
C ALA A 201 -1.35 12.73 -9.37
N LEU A 202 -0.81 11.56 -9.73
CA LEU A 202 0.22 10.90 -8.95
C LEU A 202 1.48 11.75 -8.84
N ASP A 203 1.98 12.31 -9.95
CA ASP A 203 3.18 13.16 -9.96
C ASP A 203 3.01 14.40 -9.08
N SER A 204 1.81 14.99 -9.06
CA SER A 204 1.48 16.10 -8.16
C SER A 204 1.62 15.72 -6.68
N ILE A 205 1.11 14.54 -6.29
CA ILE A 205 1.26 14.04 -4.92
C ILE A 205 2.72 13.73 -4.58
N LEU A 206 3.47 13.14 -5.50
CA LEU A 206 4.89 12.85 -5.29
C LEU A 206 5.71 14.13 -5.12
N ALA A 207 5.38 15.19 -5.85
CA ALA A 207 6.01 16.51 -5.70
C ALA A 207 5.74 17.12 -4.31
N GLU A 208 4.52 16.98 -3.78
CA GLU A 208 4.22 17.41 -2.40
C GLU A 208 5.02 16.60 -1.37
N LEU A 209 5.09 15.27 -1.53
CA LEU A 209 5.88 14.40 -0.65
C LEU A 209 7.38 14.74 -0.70
N ASP A 210 7.91 15.10 -1.86
CA ASP A 210 9.31 15.51 -2.03
C ASP A 210 9.62 16.83 -1.31
N SER A 211 8.62 17.69 -1.10
CA SER A 211 8.74 18.93 -0.35
C SER A 211 8.76 18.73 1.17
N CYS A 212 8.23 17.62 1.66
CA CYS A 212 8.08 17.32 3.09
C CYS A 212 9.37 16.75 3.71
N ALA A 213 9.56 16.98 4.99
CA ALA A 213 10.65 16.44 5.79
C ALA A 213 10.50 14.92 6.01
N PRO A 214 11.51 14.08 5.69
CA PRO A 214 11.35 12.62 5.68
C PRO A 214 11.03 12.00 7.05
N ASP A 215 11.70 12.45 8.11
CA ASP A 215 11.46 11.91 9.45
C ASP A 215 10.12 12.38 10.01
N ALA A 216 9.73 13.61 9.71
CA ALA A 216 8.41 14.13 10.06
C ALA A 216 7.29 13.36 9.34
N MET A 217 7.45 13.02 8.05
CA MET A 217 6.48 12.18 7.32
C MET A 217 6.32 10.81 7.99
N ALA A 218 7.43 10.14 8.32
CA ALA A 218 7.41 8.85 9.03
C ALA A 218 6.71 8.96 10.39
N ALA A 219 7.01 10.03 11.15
CA ALA A 219 6.38 10.31 12.43
C ALA A 219 4.87 10.57 12.29
N CYS A 220 4.44 11.34 11.27
CA CYS A 220 3.04 11.61 10.99
C CYS A 220 2.27 10.33 10.62
N LYS A 221 2.84 9.47 9.75
CA LYS A 221 2.23 8.19 9.40
C LYS A 221 2.02 7.32 10.65
N LYS A 222 3.02 7.23 11.51
CA LYS A 222 2.92 6.52 12.80
C LYS A 222 1.90 7.17 13.72
N LEU A 223 1.89 8.50 13.81
CA LEU A 223 0.97 9.26 14.67
C LEU A 223 -0.49 8.96 14.32
N VAL A 224 -0.87 9.08 13.03
CA VAL A 224 -2.25 8.81 12.58
C VAL A 224 -2.70 7.41 12.98
N ARG A 225 -1.85 6.39 12.75
CA ARG A 225 -2.15 5.01 13.10
C ARG A 225 -2.35 4.81 14.61
N ASP A 226 -1.52 5.45 15.42
CA ASP A 226 -1.54 5.28 16.86
C ASP A 226 -2.75 6.01 17.48
N VAL A 227 -2.95 7.30 17.15
CA VAL A 227 -4.03 8.11 17.74
C VAL A 227 -5.42 7.65 17.31
N SER A 228 -5.57 7.02 16.14
CA SER A 228 -6.85 6.46 15.70
C SER A 228 -7.39 5.33 16.60
N ARG A 229 -6.57 4.84 17.53
CA ARG A 229 -6.89 3.76 18.47
C ARG A 229 -6.92 4.22 19.92
N MET A 230 -6.63 5.49 20.18
CA MET A 230 -6.57 6.07 21.53
C MET A 230 -7.92 6.66 21.93
N ASP A 231 -8.18 6.67 23.23
CA ASP A 231 -9.28 7.45 23.79
C ASP A 231 -8.86 8.94 23.86
N ILE A 232 -9.53 9.77 23.07
CA ILE A 232 -9.22 11.21 22.96
C ILE A 232 -9.48 11.98 24.27
N THR A 233 -10.19 11.39 25.22
CA THR A 233 -10.50 12.01 26.51
C THR A 233 -9.57 11.58 27.63
N ALA A 234 -8.68 10.62 27.39
CA ALA A 234 -7.75 10.09 28.40
C ALA A 234 -6.53 11.02 28.57
N ASP A 235 -6.14 11.27 29.82
CA ASP A 235 -4.93 12.07 30.16
C ASP A 235 -3.65 11.46 29.58
N GLU A 236 -3.56 10.13 29.50
CA GLU A 236 -2.45 9.40 28.91
C GLU A 236 -2.30 9.72 27.41
N THR A 237 -3.41 9.90 26.69
CA THR A 237 -3.38 10.31 25.29
C THR A 237 -2.83 11.71 25.15
N HIS A 238 -3.26 12.65 25.98
CA HIS A 238 -2.72 14.02 25.98
C HIS A 238 -1.24 14.06 26.31
N ALA A 239 -0.79 13.27 27.29
CA ALA A 239 0.62 13.17 27.65
C ALA A 239 1.47 12.56 26.51
N ASP A 240 0.97 11.49 25.82
CA ASP A 240 1.65 10.85 24.70
C ASP A 240 1.83 11.80 23.52
N VAL A 241 0.76 12.50 23.09
CA VAL A 241 0.87 13.41 21.93
C VAL A 241 1.76 14.62 22.24
N ALA A 242 1.75 15.11 23.49
CA ALA A 242 2.66 16.18 23.93
C ALA A 242 4.11 15.73 23.88
N ALA A 243 4.41 14.53 24.35
CA ALA A 243 5.77 13.93 24.30
C ALA A 243 6.25 13.76 22.86
N ARG A 244 5.40 13.26 21.94
CA ARG A 244 5.74 13.13 20.52
C ARG A 244 6.06 14.49 19.89
N LEU A 245 5.25 15.51 20.15
CA LEU A 245 5.51 16.85 19.64
C LEU A 245 6.83 17.42 20.16
N ALA A 246 7.12 17.24 21.46
CA ALA A 246 8.36 17.69 22.07
C ALA A 246 9.59 16.99 21.44
N ALA A 247 9.51 15.68 21.20
CA ALA A 247 10.57 14.91 20.56
C ALA A 247 10.87 15.42 19.14
N VAL A 248 9.82 15.63 18.30
CA VAL A 248 10.01 16.12 16.93
C VAL A 248 10.56 17.56 16.94
N ARG A 249 10.08 18.46 17.82
CA ARG A 249 10.60 19.83 17.95
C ARG A 249 12.08 19.89 18.31
N GLY A 250 12.57 18.90 19.04
CA GLY A 250 13.98 18.78 19.43
C GLY A 250 14.88 18.17 18.35
N SER A 251 14.35 17.76 17.20
CA SER A 251 15.11 17.10 16.13
C SER A 251 15.93 18.09 15.29
N ALA A 252 17.03 17.60 14.70
CA ALA A 252 17.82 18.37 13.74
C ALA A 252 17.01 18.73 12.48
N GLU A 253 16.10 17.84 12.06
CA GLU A 253 15.24 18.07 10.91
C GLU A 253 14.27 19.24 11.17
N ALA A 254 13.65 19.31 12.36
CA ALA A 254 12.80 20.43 12.73
C ALA A 254 13.58 21.75 12.80
N ALA A 255 14.79 21.73 13.35
CA ALA A 255 15.67 22.91 13.41
C ALA A 255 16.01 23.43 12.01
N GLU A 256 16.38 22.52 11.09
CA GLU A 256 16.64 22.87 9.67
C GLU A 256 15.40 23.45 8.99
N GLY A 257 14.25 22.78 9.14
CA GLY A 257 12.99 23.23 8.53
C GLY A 257 12.61 24.65 8.98
N MET A 258 12.69 24.93 10.28
CA MET A 258 12.41 26.25 10.82
C MET A 258 13.43 27.29 10.36
N MET A 259 14.71 26.95 10.34
CA MET A 259 15.76 27.85 9.87
C MET A 259 15.60 28.17 8.37
N ALA A 260 15.34 27.16 7.54
CA ALA A 260 15.08 27.32 6.12
C ALA A 260 13.89 28.24 5.87
N PHE A 261 12.79 28.07 6.63
CA PHE A 261 11.60 28.92 6.56
C PHE A 261 11.91 30.37 6.92
N MET A 262 12.62 30.61 8.03
CA MET A 262 13.01 31.97 8.47
C MET A 262 13.95 32.65 7.47
N GLN A 263 14.84 31.89 6.85
CA GLN A 263 15.79 32.35 5.85
C GLN A 263 15.21 32.45 4.43
N LYS A 264 13.96 32.07 4.22
CA LYS A 264 13.27 32.02 2.91
C LYS A 264 14.06 31.20 1.87
N ARG A 265 14.68 30.11 2.29
CA ARG A 265 15.35 29.12 1.43
C ARG A 265 14.66 27.78 1.48
N LYS A 266 14.99 26.92 0.52
CA LYS A 266 14.58 25.53 0.59
C LYS A 266 15.37 24.80 1.68
N PRO A 267 14.73 23.89 2.46
CA PRO A 267 15.44 23.01 3.35
C PRO A 267 16.28 21.97 2.55
N HIS A 268 17.29 21.39 3.20
CA HIS A 268 18.26 20.52 2.51
C HIS A 268 17.66 19.24 1.91
N TRP A 269 16.50 18.80 2.38
CA TRP A 269 15.81 17.64 1.81
C TRP A 269 15.04 17.94 0.51
N VAL A 270 14.83 19.20 0.19
CA VAL A 270 14.27 19.66 -1.08
C VAL A 270 15.43 19.96 -2.02
N GLY A 271 15.85 18.94 -2.76
CA GLY A 271 16.98 19.03 -3.69
C GLY A 271 16.59 19.57 -5.04
#